data_cf8a2527e2481dd6b33155e806dad0aa
#
_entry.id   cf8a2527e2481dd6b33155e806dad0aa
#
_cell.length_a   1.000
_cell.length_b   1.000
_cell.length_c   1.000
_cell.angle_alpha   90.00
_cell.angle_beta   90.00
_cell.angle_gamma   90.00
#
_symmetry.space_group_name_H-M   'P 1'
#
loop_
_entity.id
_entity.type
_entity.pdbx_description
1 polymer ?
#
loop_
_entity_poly.entity_id
_entity_poly.type
_entity_poly.pdbx_seq_one_letter_code
_entity_poly.pdbx_strand_id
1 'polypeptide(L)'
;MGEQRLLGEVIRLNGQEAVIQVYENTTGLRPGDPISGTGAALSVALGPGLLGNIFDGLLRPLTGQGRYVSPGVDRPDTHTLYPFTPLVKRGDRLSAGKAFAVVQRSDARAQRCLVPPGCEGKVVSIEPAGEYGDDDPVCVLSCDDGGSREISMSHPWPVREPRPVAARMPVEGPLFTGQRILDSMFPLACGGRAAMPGGFGTGKTVLQETLAKWCDADVIVYVGCGERGNEMAGVLHEFPSLADPRTGRPLMERTVIIANTSNMPVAAREASIYTAVTVGEYFRDQGMRVALMADSTSRWAEALREVSGRLGELPGEGGYPAYLSSRQADFYERAAHVRTLGGELASLSIIGAVSPPSADFSEPVTNHTKRYVRCFWALDAVRAQARFYPAIHPLQSYSEDIEVLSQFWSQHGNPQWAVQRRRFLGLIEEQARLERMARIVGKDALPPRQQHVLLCAELINESFLRQSAFSEADRFC
;
A
#
# COMPACT_ATOMS: atom_id res chain seq x y z
N MET A 1 -22.55 -23.73 13.89
CA MET A 1 -22.78 -24.88 13.03
C MET A 1 -24.17 -24.64 12.49
N GLY A 2 -24.55 -25.05 11.34
CA GLY A 2 -25.89 -24.92 10.77
C GLY A 2 -26.11 -23.79 9.79
N GLU A 3 -25.81 -22.55 10.05
CA GLU A 3 -26.11 -21.42 9.14
C GLU A 3 -24.92 -20.50 8.89
N GLN A 4 -23.71 -20.92 9.25
CA GLN A 4 -22.51 -20.14 8.99
C GLN A 4 -22.17 -20.18 7.50
N ARG A 5 -22.16 -19.03 6.83
CA ARG A 5 -21.75 -18.88 5.43
C ARG A 5 -20.27 -18.55 5.39
N LEU A 6 -19.43 -19.54 5.06
CA LEU A 6 -17.99 -19.32 4.91
C LEU A 6 -17.70 -18.86 3.49
N LEU A 7 -16.92 -17.80 3.36
CA LEU A 7 -16.47 -17.31 2.05
C LEU A 7 -15.30 -18.16 1.55
N GLY A 8 -15.36 -18.57 0.29
CA GLY A 8 -14.29 -19.31 -0.37
C GLY A 8 -14.14 -18.93 -1.85
N GLU A 9 -12.99 -19.25 -2.42
CA GLU A 9 -12.68 -19.04 -3.84
C GLU A 9 -12.32 -20.36 -4.50
N VAL A 10 -12.82 -20.61 -5.70
CA VAL A 10 -12.44 -21.78 -6.49
C VAL A 10 -11.05 -21.53 -7.08
N ILE A 11 -10.06 -22.32 -6.67
CA ILE A 11 -8.67 -22.16 -7.09
C ILE A 11 -8.24 -23.20 -8.14
N ARG A 12 -8.96 -24.31 -8.26
CA ARG A 12 -8.70 -25.32 -9.28
C ARG A 12 -9.97 -26.10 -9.62
N LEU A 13 -10.13 -26.39 -10.89
CA LEU A 13 -11.17 -27.26 -11.42
C LEU A 13 -10.54 -28.48 -12.07
N ASN A 14 -10.99 -29.69 -11.68
CA ASN A 14 -10.59 -30.98 -12.26
C ASN A 14 -11.83 -31.76 -12.69
N GLY A 15 -12.25 -31.56 -13.93
CA GLY A 15 -13.47 -32.22 -14.43
C GLY A 15 -14.71 -31.77 -13.64
N GLN A 16 -15.25 -32.68 -12.82
CA GLN A 16 -16.43 -32.41 -11.97
C GLN A 16 -16.06 -31.99 -10.53
N GLU A 17 -14.77 -31.93 -10.21
CA GLU A 17 -14.28 -31.57 -8.89
C GLU A 17 -13.74 -30.12 -8.88
N ALA A 18 -14.09 -29.38 -7.84
CA ALA A 18 -13.55 -28.04 -7.58
C ALA A 18 -12.77 -28.05 -6.26
N VAL A 19 -11.55 -27.51 -6.28
CA VAL A 19 -10.79 -27.21 -5.07
C VAL A 19 -11.09 -25.79 -4.66
N ILE A 20 -11.63 -25.62 -3.44
CA ILE A 20 -12.06 -24.33 -2.90
C ILE A 20 -11.16 -23.95 -1.74
N GLN A 21 -10.56 -22.78 -1.82
CA GLN A 21 -9.82 -22.16 -0.72
C GLN A 21 -10.79 -21.35 0.13
N VAL A 22 -10.98 -21.75 1.39
CA VAL A 22 -11.84 -21.03 2.33
C VAL A 22 -11.02 -20.00 3.09
N TYR A 23 -11.55 -18.79 3.19
CA TYR A 23 -10.87 -17.63 3.82
C TYR A 23 -11.04 -17.57 5.32
N GLU A 24 -11.82 -18.47 5.90
CA GLU A 24 -12.14 -18.52 7.32
C GLU A 24 -11.79 -19.87 7.94
N ASN A 25 -12.00 -20.00 9.26
CA ASN A 25 -11.78 -21.26 9.94
C ASN A 25 -12.84 -22.29 9.50
N THR A 26 -12.38 -23.42 8.96
CA THR A 26 -13.21 -24.50 8.44
C THR A 26 -13.60 -25.53 9.49
N THR A 27 -13.29 -25.32 10.77
CA THR A 27 -13.63 -26.25 11.84
C THR A 27 -15.15 -26.44 11.94
N GLY A 28 -15.60 -27.67 11.77
CA GLY A 28 -17.04 -28.01 11.81
C GLY A 28 -17.67 -28.26 10.44
N LEU A 29 -17.01 -27.95 9.32
CA LEU A 29 -17.47 -28.38 7.99
C LEU A 29 -17.48 -29.92 7.87
N ARG A 30 -18.49 -30.43 7.24
CA ARG A 30 -18.71 -31.88 7.07
C ARG A 30 -18.92 -32.22 5.59
N PRO A 31 -18.54 -33.44 5.18
CA PRO A 31 -18.97 -33.98 3.88
C PRO A 31 -20.50 -33.92 3.74
N GLY A 32 -20.98 -33.36 2.65
CA GLY A 32 -22.40 -33.15 2.40
C GLY A 32 -22.94 -31.77 2.75
N ASP A 33 -22.14 -30.91 3.37
CA ASP A 33 -22.54 -29.49 3.58
C ASP A 33 -22.73 -28.79 2.23
N PRO A 34 -23.79 -27.95 2.09
CA PRO A 34 -24.11 -27.30 0.82
C PRO A 34 -23.07 -26.24 0.45
N ILE A 35 -22.73 -26.18 -0.83
CA ILE A 35 -21.88 -25.14 -1.42
C ILE A 35 -22.71 -24.40 -2.46
N SER A 36 -22.71 -23.06 -2.38
CA SER A 36 -23.37 -22.20 -3.36
C SER A 36 -22.34 -21.32 -4.06
N GLY A 37 -22.36 -21.32 -5.39
CA GLY A 37 -21.53 -20.42 -6.20
C GLY A 37 -22.17 -19.05 -6.31
N THR A 38 -21.37 -18.00 -6.18
CA THR A 38 -21.80 -16.60 -6.38
C THR A 38 -21.74 -16.18 -7.85
N GLY A 39 -21.05 -16.96 -8.70
CA GLY A 39 -20.80 -16.62 -10.11
C GLY A 39 -19.81 -15.47 -10.31
N ALA A 40 -19.19 -14.97 -9.23
CA ALA A 40 -18.24 -13.88 -9.24
C ALA A 40 -16.92 -14.26 -8.55
N ALA A 41 -15.82 -13.65 -8.97
CA ALA A 41 -14.53 -13.75 -8.26
C ALA A 41 -14.60 -13.04 -6.90
N LEU A 42 -13.59 -13.29 -6.04
CA LEU A 42 -13.47 -12.59 -4.76
C LEU A 42 -13.49 -11.07 -5.00
N SER A 43 -14.54 -10.42 -4.54
CA SER A 43 -14.79 -9.00 -4.74
C SER A 43 -14.99 -8.28 -3.40
N VAL A 44 -14.62 -7.01 -3.35
CA VAL A 44 -14.80 -6.14 -2.19
C VAL A 44 -15.66 -4.94 -2.57
N ALA A 45 -16.51 -4.48 -1.66
CA ALA A 45 -17.32 -3.28 -1.88
C ALA A 45 -16.44 -2.03 -1.68
N LEU A 46 -16.42 -1.16 -2.68
CA LEU A 46 -15.66 0.09 -2.69
C LEU A 46 -16.63 1.26 -2.60
N GLY A 47 -16.59 1.99 -1.51
CA GLY A 47 -17.55 3.05 -1.21
C GLY A 47 -17.05 4.06 -0.16
N PRO A 48 -17.90 4.99 0.27
CA PRO A 48 -17.53 6.10 1.15
C PRO A 48 -17.15 5.70 2.57
N GLY A 49 -17.44 4.47 2.99
CA GLY A 49 -17.14 3.94 4.33
C GLY A 49 -15.69 3.50 4.54
N LEU A 50 -14.81 3.64 3.56
CA LEU A 50 -13.46 3.09 3.65
C LEU A 50 -12.50 3.99 4.45
N LEU A 51 -12.48 5.30 4.20
CA LEU A 51 -11.58 6.22 4.92
C LEU A 51 -11.94 6.31 6.40
N GLY A 52 -10.92 6.35 7.23
CA GLY A 52 -11.05 6.47 8.68
C GLY A 52 -11.34 5.15 9.40
N ASN A 53 -11.42 4.04 8.68
CA ASN A 53 -11.81 2.75 9.23
C ASN A 53 -10.71 1.68 9.12
N ILE A 54 -10.91 0.63 9.90
CA ILE A 54 -10.02 -0.52 10.05
C ILE A 54 -10.75 -1.77 9.62
N PHE A 55 -10.13 -2.54 8.74
CA PHE A 55 -10.70 -3.74 8.12
C PHE A 55 -9.81 -4.96 8.30
N ASP A 56 -10.39 -6.13 8.15
CA ASP A 56 -9.62 -7.37 7.96
C ASP A 56 -9.15 -7.55 6.51
N GLY A 57 -8.45 -8.66 6.22
CA GLY A 57 -7.92 -8.96 4.88
C GLY A 57 -8.98 -9.12 3.77
N LEU A 58 -10.25 -9.25 4.13
CA LEU A 58 -11.40 -9.37 3.21
C LEU A 58 -12.26 -8.10 3.17
N LEU A 59 -11.74 -6.99 3.70
CA LEU A 59 -12.42 -5.69 3.84
C LEU A 59 -13.67 -5.73 4.73
N ARG A 60 -13.70 -6.62 5.75
CA ARG A 60 -14.75 -6.61 6.77
C ARG A 60 -14.35 -5.64 7.89
N PRO A 61 -15.25 -4.75 8.36
CA PRO A 61 -14.93 -3.78 9.43
C PRO A 61 -14.53 -4.52 10.72
N LEU A 62 -13.47 -4.06 11.36
CA LEU A 62 -13.03 -4.55 12.67
C LEU A 62 -13.52 -3.66 13.83
N THR A 63 -13.93 -2.44 13.54
CA THR A 63 -14.50 -1.52 14.54
C THR A 63 -15.89 -1.97 14.96
N GLY A 64 -16.13 -2.00 16.28
CA GLY A 64 -17.43 -2.44 16.85
C GLY A 64 -17.59 -3.96 17.00
N GLN A 65 -16.62 -4.74 16.56
CA GLN A 65 -16.59 -6.19 16.80
C GLN A 65 -15.93 -6.49 18.16
N GLY A 66 -16.36 -7.60 18.82
CA GLY A 66 -15.74 -8.09 20.04
C GLY A 66 -14.27 -8.53 19.82
N ARG A 67 -13.64 -9.07 20.89
CA ARG A 67 -12.24 -9.56 20.84
C ARG A 67 -11.97 -10.65 19.80
N TYR A 68 -13.02 -11.27 19.25
CA TYR A 68 -12.94 -12.38 18.30
C TYR A 68 -13.86 -12.11 17.12
N VAL A 69 -13.31 -12.25 15.91
CA VAL A 69 -14.10 -12.30 14.67
C VAL A 69 -14.61 -13.72 14.51
N SER A 70 -15.92 -13.93 14.62
CA SER A 70 -16.53 -15.26 14.44
C SER A 70 -16.62 -15.60 12.95
N PRO A 71 -16.25 -16.83 12.54
CA PRO A 71 -16.41 -17.27 11.16
C PRO A 71 -17.88 -17.25 10.72
N GLY A 72 -18.13 -16.88 9.46
CA GLY A 72 -19.47 -16.90 8.86
C GLY A 72 -20.46 -15.89 9.44
N VAL A 73 -19.99 -14.89 10.17
CA VAL A 73 -20.81 -13.75 10.56
C VAL A 73 -20.82 -12.77 9.40
N ASP A 74 -21.99 -12.58 8.80
CA ASP A 74 -22.23 -11.51 7.84
C ASP A 74 -21.85 -10.16 8.47
N ARG A 75 -21.53 -9.18 7.64
CA ARG A 75 -21.31 -7.80 8.11
C ARG A 75 -22.46 -7.43 9.06
N PRO A 76 -22.18 -6.82 10.23
CA PRO A 76 -23.28 -6.20 10.93
C PRO A 76 -23.95 -5.25 9.95
N ASP A 77 -25.26 -5.38 9.79
CA ASP A 77 -26.11 -4.45 9.04
C ASP A 77 -26.10 -3.07 9.73
N THR A 78 -24.93 -2.46 9.78
CA THR A 78 -24.83 -1.06 10.13
C THR A 78 -25.21 -0.29 8.89
N HIS A 79 -26.49 0.02 8.74
CA HIS A 79 -26.98 1.00 7.79
C HIS A 79 -26.37 2.35 8.14
N THR A 80 -25.07 2.51 7.83
CA THR A 80 -24.41 3.80 7.98
C THR A 80 -24.92 4.69 6.88
N LEU A 81 -25.55 5.80 7.26
CA LEU A 81 -25.98 6.80 6.31
C LEU A 81 -24.83 7.77 6.01
N TYR A 82 -24.72 8.15 4.75
CA TYR A 82 -23.68 9.04 4.26
C TYR A 82 -24.30 10.31 3.66
N PRO A 83 -23.74 11.50 3.96
CA PRO A 83 -24.20 12.76 3.40
C PRO A 83 -23.89 12.84 1.90
N PHE A 84 -24.88 12.57 1.10
CA PHE A 84 -24.82 12.54 -0.37
C PHE A 84 -25.15 13.92 -0.95
N THR A 85 -24.32 14.39 -1.87
CA THR A 85 -24.56 15.62 -2.65
C THR A 85 -24.36 15.34 -4.13
N PRO A 86 -25.41 15.39 -4.96
CA PRO A 86 -25.33 15.14 -6.39
C PRO A 86 -24.51 16.23 -7.11
N LEU A 87 -23.69 15.83 -8.08
CA LEU A 87 -22.93 16.72 -8.96
C LEU A 87 -23.54 16.85 -10.36
N VAL A 88 -24.51 16.00 -10.70
CA VAL A 88 -25.11 15.88 -12.02
C VAL A 88 -26.63 16.00 -11.93
N LYS A 89 -27.27 16.20 -13.07
CA LYS A 89 -28.71 16.39 -13.17
C LYS A 89 -29.33 15.36 -14.14
N ARG A 90 -30.64 15.15 -14.01
CA ARG A 90 -31.40 14.37 -14.99
C ARG A 90 -31.14 14.87 -16.41
N GLY A 91 -30.76 13.94 -17.28
CA GLY A 91 -30.46 14.22 -18.68
C GLY A 91 -28.96 14.34 -18.99
N ASP A 92 -28.08 14.48 -17.98
CA ASP A 92 -26.64 14.50 -18.20
C ASP A 92 -26.17 13.13 -18.69
N ARG A 93 -25.09 13.09 -19.49
CA ARG A 93 -24.45 11.86 -19.93
C ARG A 93 -23.25 11.57 -19.04
N LEU A 94 -23.21 10.38 -18.49
CA LEU A 94 -22.15 9.86 -17.66
C LEU A 94 -21.42 8.72 -18.37
N SER A 95 -20.10 8.70 -18.19
CA SER A 95 -19.23 7.60 -18.61
C SER A 95 -18.49 7.03 -17.39
N ALA A 96 -17.95 5.84 -17.53
CA ALA A 96 -17.16 5.17 -16.51
C ALA A 96 -16.11 6.10 -15.89
N GLY A 97 -15.97 6.06 -14.57
CA GLY A 97 -15.02 6.87 -13.81
C GLY A 97 -15.39 8.33 -13.58
N LYS A 98 -16.48 8.83 -14.19
CA LYS A 98 -16.97 10.19 -13.89
C LYS A 98 -17.61 10.26 -12.52
N ALA A 99 -17.32 11.34 -11.78
CA ALA A 99 -17.96 11.62 -10.50
C ALA A 99 -19.42 12.07 -10.73
N PHE A 100 -20.37 11.41 -10.07
CA PHE A 100 -21.79 11.78 -10.10
C PHE A 100 -22.28 12.40 -8.79
N ALA A 101 -21.55 12.21 -7.70
CA ALA A 101 -21.83 12.78 -6.40
C ALA A 101 -20.56 12.94 -5.54
N VAL A 102 -20.70 13.66 -4.43
CA VAL A 102 -19.69 13.79 -3.38
C VAL A 102 -20.31 13.42 -2.05
N VAL A 103 -19.53 12.70 -1.24
CA VAL A 103 -19.80 12.40 0.17
C VAL A 103 -18.81 13.19 1.02
N GLN A 104 -19.31 14.04 1.90
CA GLN A 104 -18.52 14.86 2.81
C GLN A 104 -18.83 14.50 4.26
N ARG A 105 -18.03 13.63 4.84
CA ARG A 105 -18.09 13.30 6.27
C ARG A 105 -17.28 14.31 7.10
N SER A 106 -17.65 14.48 8.37
CA SER A 106 -16.92 15.33 9.31
C SER A 106 -15.59 14.72 9.76
N ASP A 107 -15.49 13.38 9.74
CA ASP A 107 -14.39 12.56 10.24
C ASP A 107 -13.53 11.94 9.11
N ALA A 108 -13.75 12.35 7.87
CA ALA A 108 -12.98 11.87 6.72
C ALA A 108 -12.86 12.96 5.64
N ARG A 109 -11.86 12.79 4.79
CA ARG A 109 -11.72 13.62 3.58
C ARG A 109 -12.93 13.43 2.66
N ALA A 110 -13.32 14.49 1.93
CA ALA A 110 -14.36 14.41 0.91
C ALA A 110 -14.04 13.33 -0.12
N GLN A 111 -15.03 12.52 -0.44
CA GLN A 111 -14.90 11.41 -1.39
C GLN A 111 -15.88 11.60 -2.54
N ARG A 112 -15.45 11.22 -3.74
CA ARG A 112 -16.28 11.25 -4.92
C ARG A 112 -16.91 9.89 -5.15
N CYS A 113 -18.20 9.87 -5.45
CA CYS A 113 -18.87 8.67 -5.94
C CYS A 113 -18.69 8.61 -7.46
N LEU A 114 -18.06 7.55 -7.93
CA LEU A 114 -17.71 7.37 -9.33
C LEU A 114 -18.66 6.40 -10.02
N VAL A 115 -19.00 6.68 -11.28
CA VAL A 115 -19.66 5.70 -12.14
C VAL A 115 -18.75 4.47 -12.28
N PRO A 116 -19.23 3.26 -11.95
CA PRO A 116 -18.43 2.05 -12.02
C PRO A 116 -17.84 1.80 -13.42
N PRO A 117 -16.66 1.17 -13.53
CA PRO A 117 -16.13 0.75 -14.81
C PRO A 117 -17.12 -0.13 -15.58
N GLY A 118 -17.25 0.09 -16.89
CA GLY A 118 -18.19 -0.63 -17.74
C GLY A 118 -19.64 -0.12 -17.66
N CYS A 119 -19.91 0.98 -16.94
CA CYS A 119 -21.20 1.64 -16.91
C CYS A 119 -21.11 2.98 -17.63
N GLU A 120 -22.05 3.22 -18.55
CA GLU A 120 -22.23 4.50 -19.22
C GLU A 120 -23.69 4.69 -19.62
N GLY A 121 -24.14 5.92 -19.69
CA GLY A 121 -25.52 6.20 -20.07
C GLY A 121 -25.95 7.61 -19.73
N LYS A 122 -27.26 7.88 -19.95
CA LYS A 122 -27.90 9.13 -19.62
C LYS A 122 -28.62 9.03 -18.27
N VAL A 123 -28.45 10.02 -17.40
CA VAL A 123 -29.13 10.09 -16.11
C VAL A 123 -30.64 10.18 -16.29
N VAL A 124 -31.36 9.17 -15.81
CA VAL A 124 -32.84 9.12 -15.79
C VAL A 124 -33.34 9.77 -14.50
N SER A 125 -32.76 9.38 -13.37
CA SER A 125 -33.06 9.97 -12.07
C SER A 125 -31.78 9.99 -11.22
N ILE A 126 -31.71 10.95 -10.31
CA ILE A 126 -30.68 11.05 -9.29
C ILE A 126 -31.37 11.58 -8.03
N GLU A 127 -31.02 11.01 -6.89
CA GLU A 127 -31.56 11.42 -5.59
C GLU A 127 -31.09 12.83 -5.20
N PRO A 128 -31.92 13.61 -4.49
CA PRO A 128 -31.53 14.92 -3.99
C PRO A 128 -30.44 14.80 -2.91
N ALA A 129 -29.84 15.94 -2.52
CA ALA A 129 -28.94 15.97 -1.38
C ALA A 129 -29.65 15.47 -0.11
N GLY A 130 -29.02 14.53 0.60
CA GLY A 130 -29.61 13.85 1.76
C GLY A 130 -28.69 12.80 2.35
N GLU A 131 -29.20 12.02 3.27
CA GLU A 131 -28.52 10.91 3.92
C GLU A 131 -29.01 9.58 3.33
N TYR A 132 -28.08 8.79 2.77
CA TYR A 132 -28.38 7.51 2.12
C TYR A 132 -27.38 6.44 2.55
N GLY A 133 -27.80 5.18 2.50
CA GLY A 133 -26.90 4.03 2.64
C GLY A 133 -25.94 3.92 1.44
N ASP A 134 -24.80 3.31 1.65
CA ASP A 134 -23.79 3.16 0.58
C ASP A 134 -24.23 2.20 -0.55
N ASP A 135 -25.14 1.26 -0.24
CA ASP A 135 -25.73 0.31 -1.18
C ASP A 135 -27.08 0.79 -1.78
N ASP A 136 -27.64 1.90 -1.27
CA ASP A 136 -28.89 2.44 -1.78
C ASP A 136 -28.72 2.90 -3.23
N PRO A 137 -29.69 2.61 -4.13
CA PRO A 137 -29.66 3.09 -5.50
C PRO A 137 -29.96 4.60 -5.53
N VAL A 138 -28.91 5.41 -5.71
CA VAL A 138 -29.02 6.90 -5.68
C VAL A 138 -29.00 7.52 -7.08
N CYS A 139 -28.69 6.75 -8.11
CA CYS A 139 -28.71 7.23 -9.50
C CYS A 139 -29.15 6.10 -10.45
N VAL A 140 -29.97 6.43 -11.44
CA VAL A 140 -30.40 5.49 -12.49
C VAL A 140 -29.92 6.00 -13.84
N LEU A 141 -29.20 5.16 -14.58
CA LEU A 141 -28.74 5.44 -15.94
C LEU A 141 -29.55 4.65 -16.96
N SER A 142 -29.93 5.29 -18.06
CA SER A 142 -30.35 4.61 -19.27
C SER A 142 -29.13 4.36 -20.14
N CYS A 143 -28.78 3.09 -20.32
CA CYS A 143 -27.66 2.69 -21.15
C CYS A 143 -27.98 2.70 -22.63
N ASP A 144 -26.98 2.82 -23.49
CA ASP A 144 -27.15 2.86 -24.95
C ASP A 144 -27.64 1.51 -25.52
N ASP A 145 -27.53 0.41 -24.76
CA ASP A 145 -28.07 -0.92 -25.06
C ASP A 145 -29.59 -1.04 -24.81
N GLY A 146 -30.24 0.03 -24.36
CA GLY A 146 -31.65 0.10 -24.03
C GLY A 146 -31.99 -0.41 -22.62
N GLY A 147 -31.02 -0.84 -21.86
CA GLY A 147 -31.16 -1.22 -20.42
C GLY A 147 -31.16 -0.02 -19.51
N SER A 148 -31.64 -0.22 -18.27
CA SER A 148 -31.39 0.72 -17.17
C SER A 148 -30.49 0.10 -16.11
N ARG A 149 -29.58 0.90 -15.54
CA ARG A 149 -28.70 0.49 -14.46
C ARG A 149 -28.86 1.40 -13.27
N GLU A 150 -29.08 0.78 -12.13
CA GLU A 150 -29.05 1.45 -10.83
C GLU A 150 -27.60 1.56 -10.36
N ILE A 151 -27.24 2.72 -9.85
CA ILE A 151 -25.89 3.01 -9.33
C ILE A 151 -26.04 3.49 -7.90
N SER A 152 -25.29 2.83 -7.01
CA SER A 152 -25.14 3.17 -5.60
C SER A 152 -23.84 3.96 -5.37
N MET A 153 -23.64 4.46 -4.15
CA MET A 153 -22.39 5.12 -3.76
C MET A 153 -21.23 4.11 -3.66
N SER A 154 -21.52 2.82 -3.41
CA SER A 154 -20.56 1.73 -3.42
C SER A 154 -20.75 0.83 -4.63
N HIS A 155 -19.70 0.11 -5.01
CA HIS A 155 -19.77 -0.93 -6.03
C HIS A 155 -18.75 -2.04 -5.75
N PRO A 156 -19.06 -3.30 -6.08
CA PRO A 156 -18.11 -4.40 -5.93
C PRO A 156 -17.00 -4.34 -7.00
N TRP A 157 -15.78 -4.77 -6.63
CA TRP A 157 -14.67 -4.95 -7.57
C TRP A 157 -13.86 -6.20 -7.23
N PRO A 158 -13.50 -7.05 -8.25
CA PRO A 158 -12.64 -8.21 -8.04
C PRO A 158 -11.24 -7.78 -7.57
N VAL A 159 -10.79 -8.29 -6.43
CA VAL A 159 -9.51 -7.83 -5.83
C VAL A 159 -8.28 -8.19 -6.66
N ARG A 160 -8.36 -9.27 -7.46
CA ARG A 160 -7.25 -9.72 -8.30
C ARG A 160 -7.16 -9.02 -9.65
N GLU A 161 -8.19 -8.27 -10.03
CA GLU A 161 -8.24 -7.54 -11.28
C GLU A 161 -7.82 -6.07 -11.06
N PRO A 162 -6.79 -5.58 -11.79
CA PRO A 162 -6.45 -4.16 -11.77
C PRO A 162 -7.63 -3.30 -12.23
N ARG A 163 -7.84 -2.17 -11.55
CA ARG A 163 -8.88 -1.23 -11.99
C ARG A 163 -8.43 -0.50 -13.26
N PRO A 164 -9.31 -0.39 -14.25
CA PRO A 164 -8.97 0.19 -15.56
C PRO A 164 -8.65 1.67 -15.46
N VAL A 165 -7.75 2.12 -16.33
CA VAL A 165 -7.33 3.52 -16.46
C VAL A 165 -7.38 3.94 -17.93
N ALA A 166 -7.54 5.24 -18.19
CA ALA A 166 -7.52 5.75 -19.56
C ALA A 166 -6.11 5.66 -20.16
N ALA A 167 -5.08 5.96 -19.39
CA ALA A 167 -3.69 5.84 -19.80
C ALA A 167 -2.74 5.77 -18.60
N ARG A 168 -1.62 5.06 -18.74
CA ARG A 168 -0.47 5.20 -17.86
C ARG A 168 0.34 6.42 -18.29
N MET A 169 0.70 7.26 -17.35
CA MET A 169 1.41 8.51 -17.59
C MET A 169 2.88 8.39 -17.16
N PRO A 170 3.78 9.13 -17.80
CA PRO A 170 5.14 9.24 -17.29
C PRO A 170 5.16 9.88 -15.90
N VAL A 171 6.21 9.60 -15.15
CA VAL A 171 6.45 10.20 -13.83
C VAL A 171 6.66 11.71 -14.00
N GLU A 172 6.02 12.52 -13.14
CA GLU A 172 6.15 13.99 -13.18
C GLU A 172 6.94 14.57 -12.00
N GLY A 173 6.97 13.87 -10.85
CA GLY A 173 7.64 14.36 -9.66
C GLY A 173 7.81 13.31 -8.56
N PRO A 174 8.50 13.65 -7.47
CA PRO A 174 8.69 12.76 -6.34
C PRO A 174 7.43 12.65 -5.47
N LEU A 175 7.28 11.51 -4.81
CA LEU A 175 6.48 11.39 -3.59
C LEU A 175 7.40 11.82 -2.44
N PHE A 176 7.11 12.95 -1.81
CA PHE A 176 7.86 13.38 -0.64
C PHE A 176 7.52 12.50 0.56
N THR A 177 8.54 11.90 1.14
CA THR A 177 8.40 10.99 2.27
C THR A 177 8.56 11.67 3.61
N GLY A 178 9.16 12.85 3.64
CA GLY A 178 9.56 13.57 4.84
C GLY A 178 10.83 13.04 5.49
N GLN A 179 11.48 12.07 4.86
CA GLN A 179 12.76 11.52 5.32
C GLN A 179 13.90 12.05 4.45
N ARG A 180 14.80 12.87 5.04
CA ARG A 180 15.91 13.53 4.30
C ARG A 180 16.72 12.56 3.45
N ILE A 181 17.11 11.42 4.02
CA ILE A 181 17.90 10.43 3.30
C ILE A 181 17.15 9.85 2.10
N LEU A 182 15.83 9.65 2.21
CA LEU A 182 15.01 9.13 1.11
C LEU A 182 14.82 10.21 0.05
N ASP A 183 14.30 11.35 0.43
CA ASP A 183 13.91 12.41 -0.51
C ASP A 183 15.12 13.03 -1.24
N SER A 184 16.29 13.09 -0.58
CA SER A 184 17.50 13.64 -1.20
C SER A 184 18.34 12.60 -1.94
N MET A 185 18.49 11.36 -1.40
CA MET A 185 19.41 10.37 -1.93
C MET A 185 18.72 9.26 -2.74
N PHE A 186 17.53 8.81 -2.27
CA PHE A 186 16.83 7.66 -2.84
C PHE A 186 15.36 7.95 -3.09
N PRO A 187 15.01 9.05 -3.79
CA PRO A 187 13.64 9.49 -3.93
C PRO A 187 12.77 8.49 -4.67
N LEU A 188 11.53 8.38 -4.23
CA LEU A 188 10.47 7.64 -4.88
C LEU A 188 9.64 8.58 -5.75
N ALA A 189 9.41 8.19 -6.98
CA ALA A 189 8.53 8.92 -7.87
C ALA A 189 7.03 8.71 -7.50
N CYS A 190 6.18 9.69 -7.79
CA CYS A 190 4.74 9.51 -7.70
C CYS A 190 4.28 8.39 -8.64
N GLY A 191 3.54 7.41 -8.10
CA GLY A 191 3.19 6.18 -8.84
C GLY A 191 4.33 5.18 -8.92
N GLY A 192 5.43 5.38 -8.19
CA GLY A 192 6.59 4.50 -8.15
C GLY A 192 6.42 3.29 -7.21
N ARG A 193 7.42 2.44 -7.25
CA ARG A 193 7.48 1.17 -6.50
C ARG A 193 8.75 1.14 -5.69
N ALA A 194 8.61 1.01 -4.37
CA ALA A 194 9.74 0.89 -3.45
C ALA A 194 9.66 -0.41 -2.66
N ALA A 195 10.83 -0.98 -2.39
CA ALA A 195 10.99 -2.04 -1.40
C ALA A 195 11.86 -1.57 -0.26
N MET A 196 11.50 -1.97 0.95
CA MET A 196 12.23 -1.66 2.17
C MET A 196 12.62 -2.97 2.88
N PRO A 197 13.69 -3.63 2.41
CA PRO A 197 14.16 -4.85 3.04
C PRO A 197 14.99 -4.55 4.29
N GLY A 198 14.80 -5.36 5.30
CA GLY A 198 15.58 -5.27 6.53
C GLY A 198 15.34 -6.42 7.47
N GLY A 199 16.34 -6.79 8.24
CA GLY A 199 16.24 -7.80 9.28
C GLY A 199 15.31 -7.38 10.42
N PHE A 200 15.12 -8.27 11.37
CA PHE A 200 14.38 -7.98 12.61
C PHE A 200 15.08 -6.86 13.41
N GLY A 201 14.30 -5.93 13.96
CA GLY A 201 14.82 -4.84 14.79
C GLY A 201 15.50 -3.69 14.03
N THR A 202 15.45 -3.66 12.70
CA THR A 202 16.02 -2.57 11.90
C THR A 202 15.12 -1.33 11.81
N GLY A 203 13.94 -1.35 12.44
CA GLY A 203 13.02 -0.20 12.48
C GLY A 203 12.09 -0.10 11.26
N LYS A 204 11.80 -1.22 10.56
CA LYS A 204 10.88 -1.23 9.40
C LYS A 204 9.52 -0.59 9.70
N THR A 205 8.83 -1.11 10.71
CA THR A 205 7.48 -0.65 11.08
C THR A 205 7.49 0.83 11.48
N VAL A 206 8.45 1.25 12.31
CA VAL A 206 8.60 2.66 12.71
C VAL A 206 8.84 3.56 11.50
N LEU A 207 9.67 3.12 10.54
CA LEU A 207 9.90 3.89 9.33
C LEU A 207 8.63 3.98 8.46
N GLN A 208 7.86 2.89 8.31
CA GLN A 208 6.60 2.91 7.59
C GLN A 208 5.55 3.82 8.25
N GLU A 209 5.43 3.78 9.57
CA GLU A 209 4.57 4.69 10.32
C GLU A 209 4.98 6.15 10.11
N THR A 210 6.29 6.41 10.14
CA THR A 210 6.84 7.74 9.87
C THR A 210 6.53 8.20 8.44
N LEU A 211 6.67 7.31 7.45
CA LEU A 211 6.30 7.58 6.07
C LEU A 211 4.79 7.85 5.93
N ALA A 212 3.94 7.05 6.57
CA ALA A 212 2.49 7.25 6.58
C ALA A 212 2.11 8.62 7.15
N LYS A 213 2.77 9.04 8.22
CA LYS A 213 2.54 10.34 8.86
C LYS A 213 2.96 11.52 7.99
N TRP A 214 4.14 11.44 7.39
CA TRP A 214 4.80 12.60 6.78
C TRP A 214 4.68 12.68 5.26
N CYS A 215 4.39 11.56 4.56
CA CYS A 215 4.34 11.61 3.10
C CYS A 215 3.23 12.54 2.59
N ASP A 216 3.48 13.14 1.45
CA ASP A 216 2.59 14.12 0.81
C ASP A 216 1.44 13.48 0.01
N ALA A 217 1.20 12.18 0.16
CA ALA A 217 0.04 11.50 -0.41
C ALA A 217 -1.28 12.04 0.16
N ASP A 218 -2.32 11.99 -0.65
CA ASP A 218 -3.67 12.39 -0.24
C ASP A 218 -4.35 11.34 0.61
N VAL A 219 -4.10 10.07 0.30
CA VAL A 219 -4.64 8.91 1.01
C VAL A 219 -3.52 7.92 1.30
N ILE A 220 -3.57 7.35 2.50
CA ILE A 220 -2.71 6.27 2.95
C ILE A 220 -3.53 4.99 3.03
N VAL A 221 -3.04 3.94 2.39
CA VAL A 221 -3.53 2.58 2.62
C VAL A 221 -2.43 1.80 3.32
N TYR A 222 -2.68 1.39 4.55
CA TYR A 222 -1.73 0.58 5.32
C TYR A 222 -2.25 -0.84 5.41
N VAL A 223 -1.47 -1.81 4.96
CA VAL A 223 -1.81 -3.23 5.09
C VAL A 223 -0.78 -3.96 5.94
N GLY A 224 -1.24 -4.46 7.10
CA GLY A 224 -0.50 -5.42 7.91
C GLY A 224 -0.80 -6.82 7.41
N CYS A 225 0.13 -7.42 6.67
CA CYS A 225 -0.04 -8.74 6.09
C CYS A 225 0.74 -9.79 6.88
N GLY A 226 0.07 -10.51 7.77
CA GLY A 226 0.66 -11.58 8.55
C GLY A 226 1.59 -11.10 9.67
N GLU A 227 1.52 -9.84 10.05
CA GLU A 227 2.30 -9.29 11.15
C GLU A 227 1.82 -9.81 12.51
N ARG A 228 2.65 -9.66 13.54
CA ARG A 228 2.30 -10.13 14.89
C ARG A 228 1.19 -9.27 15.46
N GLY A 229 0.28 -9.91 16.22
CA GLY A 229 -0.85 -9.22 16.81
C GLY A 229 -0.46 -8.02 17.69
N ASN A 230 0.67 -8.08 18.40
CA ASN A 230 1.17 -6.98 19.23
C ASN A 230 1.72 -5.81 18.40
N GLU A 231 2.39 -6.07 17.27
CA GLU A 231 2.88 -5.03 16.35
C GLU A 231 1.69 -4.32 15.69
N MET A 232 0.73 -5.11 15.19
CA MET A 232 -0.50 -4.55 14.62
C MET A 232 -1.34 -3.79 15.66
N ALA A 233 -1.41 -4.27 16.91
CA ALA A 233 -2.09 -3.54 17.99
C ALA A 233 -1.44 -2.17 18.26
N GLY A 234 -0.11 -2.06 18.12
CA GLY A 234 0.60 -0.78 18.17
C GLY A 234 0.10 0.19 17.09
N VAL A 235 0.10 -0.24 15.83
CA VAL A 235 -0.40 0.56 14.70
C VAL A 235 -1.86 0.98 14.90
N LEU A 236 -2.72 0.04 15.30
CA LEU A 236 -4.15 0.30 15.53
C LEU A 236 -4.41 1.27 16.69
N HIS A 237 -3.51 1.33 17.68
CA HIS A 237 -3.63 2.25 18.80
C HIS A 237 -3.00 3.62 18.51
N GLU A 238 -1.89 3.64 17.78
CA GLU A 238 -1.13 4.87 17.53
C GLU A 238 -1.74 5.71 16.40
N PHE A 239 -2.12 5.10 15.26
CA PHE A 239 -2.65 5.85 14.11
C PHE A 239 -3.84 6.76 14.42
N PRO A 240 -4.85 6.32 15.21
CA PRO A 240 -5.95 7.22 15.60
C PRO A 240 -5.53 8.42 16.45
N SER A 241 -4.41 8.30 17.18
CA SER A 241 -3.88 9.38 18.03
C SER A 241 -2.96 10.34 17.30
N LEU A 242 -2.48 9.96 16.10
CA LEU A 242 -1.59 10.81 15.30
C LEU A 242 -2.37 11.92 14.60
N ALA A 243 -1.79 13.12 14.60
CA ALA A 243 -2.28 14.22 13.78
C ALA A 243 -1.53 14.28 12.44
N ASP A 244 -2.26 14.56 11.36
CA ASP A 244 -1.67 14.89 10.05
C ASP A 244 -0.93 16.24 10.19
N PRO A 245 0.39 16.28 10.02
CA PRO A 245 1.17 17.51 10.22
C PRO A 245 0.82 18.64 9.25
N ARG A 246 0.15 18.34 8.14
CA ARG A 246 -0.26 19.33 7.13
C ARG A 246 -1.56 20.04 7.50
N THR A 247 -2.47 19.34 8.16
CA THR A 247 -3.82 19.82 8.43
C THR A 247 -4.13 19.99 9.90
N GLY A 248 -3.34 19.37 10.80
CA GLY A 248 -3.61 19.27 12.24
C GLY A 248 -4.78 18.35 12.61
N ARG A 249 -5.44 17.73 11.62
CA ARG A 249 -6.57 16.83 11.81
C ARG A 249 -6.05 15.39 12.07
N PRO A 250 -6.87 14.48 12.61
CA PRO A 250 -6.46 13.09 12.82
C PRO A 250 -5.94 12.44 11.52
N LEU A 251 -4.83 11.72 11.59
CA LEU A 251 -4.23 11.02 10.45
C LEU A 251 -5.20 10.01 9.83
N MET A 252 -6.06 9.41 10.66
CA MET A 252 -7.08 8.45 10.22
C MET A 252 -8.06 9.03 9.19
N GLU A 253 -8.29 10.35 9.17
CA GLU A 253 -9.20 10.96 8.18
C GLU A 253 -8.77 10.76 6.71
N ARG A 254 -7.48 10.47 6.49
CA ARG A 254 -6.92 10.13 5.18
C ARG A 254 -6.34 8.72 5.10
N THR A 255 -6.62 7.86 6.09
CA THR A 255 -6.01 6.53 6.19
C THR A 255 -7.07 5.43 6.14
N VAL A 256 -6.73 4.34 5.46
CA VAL A 256 -7.42 3.05 5.53
C VAL A 256 -6.44 2.02 6.06
N ILE A 257 -6.82 1.27 7.09
CA ILE A 257 -6.00 0.20 7.66
C ILE A 257 -6.63 -1.14 7.34
N ILE A 258 -5.85 -2.05 6.76
CA ILE A 258 -6.23 -3.45 6.54
C ILE A 258 -5.33 -4.32 7.38
N ALA A 259 -5.90 -4.93 8.42
CA ALA A 259 -5.18 -5.71 9.41
C ALA A 259 -5.43 -7.20 9.22
N ASN A 260 -4.44 -7.93 8.74
CA ASN A 260 -4.43 -9.38 8.74
C ASN A 260 -3.25 -9.88 9.56
N THR A 261 -3.51 -10.34 10.77
CA THR A 261 -2.48 -10.80 11.70
C THR A 261 -2.08 -12.26 11.44
N SER A 262 -0.94 -12.68 12.01
CA SER A 262 -0.36 -14.01 11.79
C SER A 262 -1.22 -15.17 12.29
N ASN A 263 -2.18 -14.91 13.19
CA ASN A 263 -3.14 -15.89 13.70
C ASN A 263 -4.45 -15.98 12.89
N MET A 264 -4.62 -15.10 11.89
CA MET A 264 -5.76 -15.17 10.96
C MET A 264 -5.52 -16.21 9.86
N PRO A 265 -6.56 -16.69 9.18
CA PRO A 265 -6.43 -17.71 8.13
C PRO A 265 -5.45 -17.30 7.04
N VAL A 266 -4.65 -18.26 6.58
CA VAL A 266 -3.60 -18.05 5.57
C VAL A 266 -4.16 -17.54 4.24
N ALA A 267 -5.33 -18.04 3.85
CA ALA A 267 -6.01 -17.61 2.64
C ALA A 267 -6.38 -16.12 2.68
N ALA A 268 -6.91 -15.65 3.81
CA ALA A 268 -7.21 -14.24 4.02
C ALA A 268 -5.94 -13.37 4.01
N ARG A 269 -4.81 -13.91 4.50
CA ARG A 269 -3.50 -13.25 4.42
C ARG A 269 -3.05 -13.08 2.97
N GLU A 270 -3.21 -14.12 2.16
CA GLU A 270 -2.88 -14.06 0.74
C GLU A 270 -3.73 -13.03 0.00
N ALA A 271 -5.02 -12.94 0.30
CA ALA A 271 -5.95 -12.00 -0.32
C ALA A 271 -5.73 -10.54 0.13
N SER A 272 -5.25 -10.31 1.36
CA SER A 272 -5.18 -8.97 1.97
C SER A 272 -4.36 -7.94 1.16
N ILE A 273 -3.30 -8.38 0.50
CA ILE A 273 -2.46 -7.54 -0.36
C ILE A 273 -3.26 -7.05 -1.57
N TYR A 274 -4.06 -7.93 -2.18
CA TYR A 274 -4.90 -7.57 -3.33
C TYR A 274 -6.06 -6.67 -2.91
N THR A 275 -6.65 -6.93 -1.75
CA THR A 275 -7.65 -6.05 -1.16
C THR A 275 -7.09 -4.64 -0.97
N ALA A 276 -5.91 -4.53 -0.39
CA ALA A 276 -5.28 -3.24 -0.12
C ALA A 276 -4.96 -2.45 -1.41
N VAL A 277 -4.39 -3.12 -2.41
CA VAL A 277 -4.07 -2.43 -3.67
C VAL A 277 -5.33 -2.03 -4.43
N THR A 278 -6.41 -2.82 -4.36
CA THR A 278 -7.72 -2.48 -4.95
C THR A 278 -8.33 -1.25 -4.28
N VAL A 279 -8.27 -1.14 -2.95
CA VAL A 279 -8.66 0.06 -2.20
C VAL A 279 -7.81 1.26 -2.61
N GLY A 280 -6.50 1.08 -2.75
CA GLY A 280 -5.59 2.13 -3.23
C GLY A 280 -5.96 2.62 -4.65
N GLU A 281 -6.25 1.71 -5.57
CA GLU A 281 -6.69 2.06 -6.91
C GLU A 281 -8.05 2.78 -6.94
N TYR A 282 -8.97 2.43 -6.03
CA TYR A 282 -10.25 3.10 -5.90
C TYR A 282 -10.09 4.59 -5.56
N PHE A 283 -9.19 4.93 -4.62
CA PHE A 283 -8.91 6.33 -4.29
C PHE A 283 -8.08 7.03 -5.39
N ARG A 284 -7.17 6.33 -6.04
CA ARG A 284 -6.49 6.83 -7.24
C ARG A 284 -7.50 7.24 -8.31
N ASP A 285 -8.51 6.42 -8.56
CA ASP A 285 -9.53 6.69 -9.59
C ASP A 285 -10.36 7.95 -9.28
N GLN A 286 -10.41 8.38 -8.02
CA GLN A 286 -11.00 9.66 -7.59
C GLN A 286 -10.09 10.89 -7.83
N GLY A 287 -8.94 10.72 -8.48
CA GLY A 287 -7.99 11.79 -8.76
C GLY A 287 -6.99 12.05 -7.63
N MET A 288 -6.83 11.12 -6.68
CA MET A 288 -5.97 11.30 -5.51
C MET A 288 -4.59 10.69 -5.72
N ARG A 289 -3.59 11.24 -5.02
CA ARG A 289 -2.27 10.62 -4.86
C ARG A 289 -2.33 9.68 -3.66
N VAL A 290 -2.15 8.38 -3.92
CA VAL A 290 -2.27 7.32 -2.91
C VAL A 290 -0.90 6.71 -2.62
N ALA A 291 -0.58 6.50 -1.35
CA ALA A 291 0.55 5.70 -0.91
C ALA A 291 0.05 4.43 -0.21
N LEU A 292 0.40 3.28 -0.76
CA LEU A 292 0.14 1.97 -0.16
C LEU A 292 1.41 1.51 0.57
N MET A 293 1.28 1.19 1.84
CA MET A 293 2.34 0.62 2.67
C MET A 293 1.98 -0.81 3.04
N ALA A 294 2.81 -1.77 2.62
CA ALA A 294 2.58 -3.19 2.86
C ALA A 294 3.62 -3.74 3.85
N ASP A 295 3.18 -4.14 5.04
CA ASP A 295 3.98 -4.74 6.10
C ASP A 295 3.46 -6.16 6.43
N SER A 296 4.08 -7.25 5.99
CA SER A 296 5.21 -7.30 5.06
C SER A 296 4.92 -8.24 3.89
N THR A 297 5.49 -7.94 2.75
CA THR A 297 5.37 -8.79 1.55
C THR A 297 6.03 -10.16 1.73
N SER A 298 6.98 -10.30 2.66
CA SER A 298 7.55 -11.61 3.04
C SER A 298 6.52 -12.53 3.66
N ARG A 299 5.66 -12.01 4.53
CA ARG A 299 4.58 -12.78 5.15
C ARG A 299 3.49 -13.17 4.15
N TRP A 300 3.26 -12.31 3.17
CA TRP A 300 2.42 -12.66 2.03
C TRP A 300 3.04 -13.81 1.20
N ALA A 301 4.33 -13.76 0.90
CA ALA A 301 5.02 -14.83 0.20
C ALA A 301 5.01 -16.15 1.00
N GLU A 302 5.14 -16.09 2.34
CA GLU A 302 4.96 -17.26 3.21
C GLU A 302 3.54 -17.84 3.10
N ALA A 303 2.50 -17.00 2.99
CA ALA A 303 1.14 -17.47 2.76
C ALA A 303 1.00 -18.20 1.41
N LEU A 304 1.59 -17.65 0.34
CA LEU A 304 1.64 -18.33 -0.97
C LEU A 304 2.33 -19.69 -0.87
N ARG A 305 3.46 -19.79 -0.15
CA ARG A 305 4.18 -21.04 0.08
C ARG A 305 3.32 -22.07 0.82
N GLU A 306 2.61 -21.63 1.85
CA GLU A 306 1.74 -22.52 2.64
C GLU A 306 0.55 -23.02 1.82
N VAL A 307 -0.10 -22.16 1.05
CA VAL A 307 -1.20 -22.53 0.16
C VAL A 307 -0.74 -23.51 -0.90
N SER A 308 0.37 -23.23 -1.58
CA SER A 308 0.98 -24.11 -2.59
C SER A 308 1.34 -25.49 -2.01
N GLY A 309 1.91 -25.51 -0.80
CA GLY A 309 2.23 -26.77 -0.09
C GLY A 309 0.99 -27.61 0.22
N ARG A 310 -0.12 -26.98 0.65
CA ARG A 310 -1.39 -27.68 0.89
C ARG A 310 -2.02 -28.24 -0.38
N LEU A 311 -1.78 -27.59 -1.52
CA LEU A 311 -2.23 -28.05 -2.84
C LEU A 311 -1.36 -29.16 -3.43
N GLY A 312 -0.25 -29.51 -2.79
CA GLY A 312 0.71 -30.50 -3.28
C GLY A 312 1.45 -30.04 -4.55
N GLU A 313 1.60 -28.74 -4.75
CA GLU A 313 2.36 -28.19 -5.88
C GLU A 313 3.86 -28.42 -5.67
N LEU A 314 4.59 -28.61 -6.77
CA LEU A 314 6.04 -28.77 -6.69
C LEU A 314 6.69 -27.46 -6.23
N PRO A 315 7.48 -27.48 -5.14
CA PRO A 315 8.14 -26.29 -4.64
C PRO A 315 9.27 -25.86 -5.59
N GLY A 316 9.41 -24.55 -5.77
CA GLY A 316 10.54 -23.90 -6.42
C GLY A 316 11.63 -23.54 -5.44
N GLU A 317 12.40 -22.49 -5.76
CA GLU A 317 13.50 -21.96 -4.96
C GLU A 317 13.03 -21.57 -3.54
N GLY A 318 13.77 -22.01 -2.52
CA GLY A 318 13.45 -21.74 -1.11
C GLY A 318 12.13 -22.33 -0.63
N GLY A 319 11.54 -23.30 -1.35
CA GLY A 319 10.25 -23.89 -1.04
C GLY A 319 9.03 -23.02 -1.41
N TYR A 320 9.25 -21.92 -2.12
CA TYR A 320 8.17 -21.08 -2.63
C TYR A 320 7.57 -21.66 -3.92
N PRO A 321 6.32 -21.29 -4.26
CA PRO A 321 5.74 -21.70 -5.54
C PRO A 321 6.49 -21.09 -6.72
N ALA A 322 6.55 -21.79 -7.85
CA ALA A 322 7.21 -21.31 -9.06
C ALA A 322 6.66 -19.98 -9.58
N TYR A 323 5.41 -19.67 -9.27
CA TYR A 323 4.73 -18.42 -9.65
C TYR A 323 4.93 -17.26 -8.66
N LEU A 324 5.78 -17.39 -7.63
CA LEU A 324 6.05 -16.30 -6.68
C LEU A 324 6.45 -15.00 -7.41
N SER A 325 7.35 -15.13 -8.38
CA SER A 325 7.87 -13.98 -9.14
C SER A 325 6.75 -13.26 -9.90
N SER A 326 5.87 -13.98 -10.60
CA SER A 326 4.74 -13.36 -11.33
C SER A 326 3.73 -12.72 -10.39
N ARG A 327 3.42 -13.34 -9.24
CA ARG A 327 2.53 -12.73 -8.24
C ARG A 327 3.08 -11.44 -7.66
N GLN A 328 4.39 -11.36 -7.43
CA GLN A 328 5.04 -10.11 -7.01
C GLN A 328 5.00 -9.05 -8.12
N ALA A 329 5.23 -9.45 -9.38
CA ALA A 329 5.07 -8.56 -10.52
C ALA A 329 3.65 -7.98 -10.58
N ASP A 330 2.62 -8.84 -10.56
CA ASP A 330 1.21 -8.45 -10.61
C ASP A 330 0.86 -7.43 -9.52
N PHE A 331 1.39 -7.60 -8.31
CA PHE A 331 1.17 -6.66 -7.21
C PHE A 331 1.87 -5.32 -7.45
N TYR A 332 3.18 -5.34 -7.70
CA TYR A 332 3.95 -4.09 -7.84
C TYR A 332 3.61 -3.32 -9.12
N GLU A 333 3.18 -3.99 -10.19
CA GLU A 333 2.77 -3.34 -11.45
C GLU A 333 1.47 -2.56 -11.35
N ARG A 334 0.70 -2.75 -10.28
CA ARG A 334 -0.50 -1.93 -10.01
C ARG A 334 -0.14 -0.50 -9.57
N ALA A 335 1.10 -0.28 -9.09
CA ALA A 335 1.63 1.07 -8.88
C ALA A 335 1.81 1.79 -10.22
N ALA A 336 1.24 2.98 -10.34
CA ALA A 336 1.35 3.79 -11.54
C ALA A 336 0.95 5.25 -11.30
N HIS A 337 1.52 6.14 -12.10
CA HIS A 337 0.97 7.46 -12.38
C HIS A 337 0.05 7.33 -13.60
N VAL A 338 -1.18 7.79 -13.50
CA VAL A 338 -2.22 7.48 -14.48
C VAL A 338 -3.09 8.69 -14.81
N ARG A 339 -3.69 8.65 -15.99
CA ARG A 339 -4.91 9.38 -16.28
C ARG A 339 -6.09 8.46 -16.01
N THR A 340 -6.96 8.83 -15.08
CA THR A 340 -8.13 8.05 -14.69
C THR A 340 -9.16 8.01 -15.83
N LEU A 341 -10.14 7.10 -15.75
CA LEU A 341 -11.28 7.11 -16.69
C LEU A 341 -12.06 8.43 -16.62
N GLY A 342 -12.12 9.09 -15.47
CA GLY A 342 -12.68 10.42 -15.29
C GLY A 342 -11.90 11.55 -15.96
N GLY A 343 -10.63 11.28 -16.39
CA GLY A 343 -9.75 12.23 -17.08
C GLY A 343 -8.73 12.93 -16.17
N GLU A 344 -8.75 12.69 -14.86
CA GLU A 344 -7.85 13.33 -13.90
C GLU A 344 -6.50 12.62 -13.83
N LEU A 345 -5.45 13.37 -13.48
CA LEU A 345 -4.14 12.80 -13.16
C LEU A 345 -4.11 12.34 -11.70
N ALA A 346 -3.64 11.13 -11.48
CA ALA A 346 -3.59 10.52 -10.15
C ALA A 346 -2.47 9.49 -10.06
N SER A 347 -2.13 9.07 -8.85
CA SER A 347 -1.07 8.09 -8.67
C SER A 347 -1.35 7.11 -7.53
N LEU A 348 -0.87 5.89 -7.70
CA LEU A 348 -0.75 4.90 -6.63
C LEU A 348 0.72 4.51 -6.51
N SER A 349 1.36 4.89 -5.40
CA SER A 349 2.72 4.48 -5.06
C SER A 349 2.68 3.30 -4.09
N ILE A 350 3.54 2.29 -4.27
CA ILE A 350 3.59 1.10 -3.42
C ILE A 350 4.94 1.03 -2.71
N ILE A 351 4.91 0.90 -1.39
CA ILE A 351 6.08 0.74 -0.52
C ILE A 351 5.92 -0.60 0.22
N GLY A 352 6.66 -1.61 -0.20
CA GLY A 352 6.62 -2.94 0.41
C GLY A 352 7.77 -3.19 1.37
N ALA A 353 7.46 -3.46 2.65
CA ALA A 353 8.47 -3.99 3.56
C ALA A 353 8.79 -5.44 3.24
N VAL A 354 10.06 -5.77 3.26
CA VAL A 354 10.55 -7.14 3.10
C VAL A 354 11.33 -7.53 4.34
N SER A 355 11.08 -8.74 4.85
CA SER A 355 11.72 -9.25 6.09
C SER A 355 12.57 -10.48 5.76
N PRO A 356 13.75 -10.31 5.11
CA PRO A 356 14.59 -11.43 4.75
C PRO A 356 15.14 -12.13 6.01
N PRO A 357 15.13 -13.47 6.07
CA PRO A 357 15.74 -14.21 7.14
C PRO A 357 17.25 -13.85 7.26
N SER A 358 17.73 -13.64 8.47
CA SER A 358 19.13 -13.28 8.75
C SER A 358 19.65 -12.04 8.02
N ALA A 359 18.75 -11.15 7.57
CA ALA A 359 19.08 -9.99 6.73
C ALA A 359 19.78 -10.37 5.40
N ASP A 360 19.54 -11.56 4.87
CA ASP A 360 20.09 -12.02 3.61
C ASP A 360 19.24 -11.54 2.43
N PHE A 361 19.74 -10.54 1.70
CA PHE A 361 19.06 -9.96 0.53
C PHE A 361 19.16 -10.82 -0.74
N SER A 362 19.80 -11.99 -0.69
CA SER A 362 19.84 -12.96 -1.79
C SER A 362 18.69 -13.97 -1.73
N GLU A 363 17.92 -14.00 -0.64
CA GLU A 363 16.76 -14.89 -0.50
C GLU A 363 15.70 -14.62 -1.59
N PRO A 364 14.87 -15.63 -1.96
CA PRO A 364 14.02 -15.54 -3.14
C PRO A 364 13.06 -14.34 -3.16
N VAL A 365 12.38 -14.03 -2.04
CA VAL A 365 11.40 -12.93 -2.00
C VAL A 365 12.07 -11.60 -2.26
N THR A 366 13.18 -11.30 -1.58
CA THR A 366 13.93 -10.05 -1.79
C THR A 366 14.54 -9.99 -3.19
N ASN A 367 15.10 -11.10 -3.67
CA ASN A 367 15.73 -11.17 -4.98
C ASN A 367 14.70 -10.94 -6.12
N HIS A 368 13.53 -11.53 -6.02
CA HIS A 368 12.45 -11.27 -6.99
C HIS A 368 11.92 -9.85 -6.87
N THR A 369 11.73 -9.33 -5.65
CA THR A 369 11.27 -7.95 -5.41
C THR A 369 12.17 -6.92 -6.09
N LYS A 370 13.51 -7.08 -6.01
CA LYS A 370 14.47 -6.19 -6.69
C LYS A 370 14.23 -6.02 -8.19
N ARG A 371 13.63 -7.01 -8.85
CA ARG A 371 13.35 -6.96 -10.29
C ARG A 371 12.17 -6.07 -10.65
N TYR A 372 11.28 -5.83 -9.69
CA TYR A 372 10.01 -5.15 -9.94
C TYR A 372 9.94 -3.76 -9.32
N VAL A 373 10.83 -3.44 -8.37
CA VAL A 373 10.88 -2.12 -7.75
C VAL A 373 11.94 -1.24 -8.40
N ARG A 374 11.67 0.06 -8.44
CA ARG A 374 12.61 1.07 -8.93
C ARG A 374 13.36 1.76 -7.79
N CYS A 375 12.85 1.68 -6.57
CA CYS A 375 13.51 2.16 -5.37
C CYS A 375 13.73 0.99 -4.40
N PHE A 376 14.92 0.93 -3.84
CA PHE A 376 15.31 -0.11 -2.89
C PHE A 376 15.98 0.55 -1.69
N TRP A 377 15.32 0.52 -0.55
CA TRP A 377 15.74 1.16 0.69
C TRP A 377 16.24 0.12 1.69
N ALA A 378 17.48 -0.33 1.52
CA ALA A 378 18.08 -1.37 2.35
C ALA A 378 18.26 -0.89 3.79
N LEU A 379 17.67 -1.57 4.76
CA LEU A 379 17.87 -1.31 6.18
C LEU A 379 19.07 -2.10 6.72
N ASP A 380 19.94 -1.41 7.42
CA ASP A 380 21.21 -1.94 7.96
C ASP A 380 21.10 -2.25 9.45
N ALA A 381 21.36 -3.51 9.80
CA ALA A 381 21.36 -3.96 11.19
C ALA A 381 22.48 -3.29 12.03
N VAL A 382 23.64 -2.99 11.42
CA VAL A 382 24.76 -2.33 12.12
C VAL A 382 24.38 -0.90 12.50
N ARG A 383 23.78 -0.15 11.58
CA ARG A 383 23.25 1.18 11.85
C ARG A 383 22.17 1.16 12.93
N ALA A 384 21.24 0.21 12.84
CA ALA A 384 20.18 0.06 13.84
C ALA A 384 20.72 -0.25 15.24
N GLN A 385 21.71 -1.15 15.35
CA GLN A 385 22.40 -1.45 16.62
C GLN A 385 23.15 -0.23 17.18
N ALA A 386 23.72 0.59 16.31
CA ALA A 386 24.33 1.87 16.67
C ALA A 386 23.30 2.97 16.98
N ARG A 387 21.98 2.67 16.96
CA ARG A 387 20.89 3.64 17.13
C ARG A 387 20.94 4.79 16.14
N PHE A 388 21.41 4.52 14.94
CA PHE A 388 21.40 5.46 13.84
C PHE A 388 20.12 5.25 13.01
N TYR A 389 19.18 6.17 13.12
CA TYR A 389 17.89 6.10 12.43
C TYR A 389 17.66 7.33 11.54
N PRO A 390 16.97 7.13 10.38
CA PRO A 390 16.57 5.84 9.81
C PRO A 390 17.78 5.00 9.42
N ALA A 391 17.72 3.70 9.70
CA ALA A 391 18.86 2.78 9.54
C ALA A 391 19.10 2.37 8.08
N ILE A 392 18.97 3.30 7.14
CA ILE A 392 19.12 3.06 5.71
C ILE A 392 20.60 2.94 5.34
N HIS A 393 20.95 1.89 4.61
CA HIS A 393 22.30 1.66 4.12
C HIS A 393 22.56 2.45 2.85
N PRO A 394 23.41 3.49 2.87
CA PRO A 394 23.50 4.42 1.74
C PRO A 394 24.18 3.82 0.48
N LEU A 395 24.93 2.72 0.62
CA LEU A 395 25.61 2.08 -0.51
C LEU A 395 24.88 0.87 -1.07
N GLN A 396 23.87 0.34 -0.38
CA GLN A 396 23.02 -0.76 -0.86
C GLN A 396 21.67 -0.29 -1.35
N SER A 397 21.29 0.92 -0.97
CA SER A 397 20.04 1.54 -1.42
C SER A 397 20.22 2.22 -2.77
N TYR A 398 19.15 2.23 -3.57
CA TYR A 398 19.14 2.90 -4.87
C TYR A 398 17.76 3.46 -5.23
N SER A 399 17.74 4.39 -6.18
CA SER A 399 16.57 4.85 -6.91
C SER A 399 16.93 4.96 -8.39
N GLU A 400 16.08 4.45 -9.26
CA GLU A 400 16.28 4.44 -10.72
C GLU A 400 15.66 5.66 -11.41
N ASP A 401 14.76 6.40 -10.74
CA ASP A 401 14.02 7.53 -11.33
C ASP A 401 14.79 8.87 -11.27
N ILE A 402 16.11 8.82 -11.05
CA ILE A 402 16.95 10.00 -10.79
C ILE A 402 16.95 11.00 -11.95
N GLU A 403 16.96 10.53 -13.21
CA GLU A 403 16.97 11.43 -14.37
C GLU A 403 15.69 12.24 -14.48
N VAL A 404 14.53 11.59 -14.33
CA VAL A 404 13.23 12.25 -14.38
C VAL A 404 13.07 13.21 -13.21
N LEU A 405 13.44 12.79 -12.02
CA LEU A 405 13.37 13.62 -10.82
C LEU A 405 14.38 14.78 -10.84
N SER A 406 15.50 14.63 -11.54
CA SER A 406 16.45 15.74 -11.78
C SER A 406 15.81 16.88 -12.60
N GLN A 407 14.95 16.52 -13.58
CA GLN A 407 14.22 17.53 -14.36
C GLN A 407 13.21 18.27 -13.47
N PHE A 408 12.49 17.54 -12.60
CA PHE A 408 11.59 18.13 -11.62
C PHE A 408 12.33 19.14 -10.74
N TRP A 409 13.45 18.76 -10.13
CA TRP A 409 14.24 19.64 -9.26
C TRP A 409 14.83 20.86 -10.00
N SER A 410 15.23 20.68 -11.26
CA SER A 410 15.69 21.78 -12.09
C SER A 410 14.60 22.83 -12.31
N GLN A 411 13.36 22.40 -12.53
CA GLN A 411 12.20 23.28 -12.68
C GLN A 411 11.78 23.96 -11.37
N HIS A 412 12.11 23.34 -10.21
CA HIS A 412 11.76 23.82 -8.87
C HIS A 412 12.93 24.51 -8.14
N GLY A 413 13.87 25.05 -8.88
CA GLY A 413 14.92 25.93 -8.34
C GLY A 413 16.21 25.24 -7.91
N ASN A 414 16.36 23.93 -8.08
CA ASN A 414 17.62 23.22 -7.78
C ASN A 414 18.15 22.42 -8.99
N PRO A 415 18.71 23.09 -10.02
CA PRO A 415 19.27 22.41 -11.19
C PRO A 415 20.53 21.57 -10.86
N GLN A 416 21.13 21.77 -9.70
CA GLN A 416 22.35 21.06 -9.29
C GLN A 416 22.05 19.82 -8.42
N TRP A 417 20.79 19.53 -8.12
CA TRP A 417 20.40 18.44 -7.21
C TRP A 417 21.06 17.09 -7.56
N ALA A 418 21.03 16.66 -8.81
CA ALA A 418 21.62 15.39 -9.21
C ALA A 418 23.16 15.36 -9.04
N VAL A 419 23.83 16.49 -9.26
CA VAL A 419 25.27 16.64 -9.07
C VAL A 419 25.62 16.60 -7.58
N GLN A 420 24.87 17.33 -6.76
CA GLN A 420 25.04 17.37 -5.30
C GLN A 420 24.82 15.98 -4.71
N ARG A 421 23.71 15.31 -5.09
CA ARG A 421 23.43 13.93 -4.69
C ARG A 421 24.59 12.98 -5.00
N ARG A 422 25.14 13.04 -6.21
CA ARG A 422 26.28 12.20 -6.63
C ARG A 422 27.53 12.47 -5.79
N ARG A 423 27.81 13.74 -5.48
CA ARG A 423 28.92 14.13 -4.61
C ARG A 423 28.76 13.58 -3.20
N PHE A 424 27.56 13.67 -2.65
CA PHE A 424 27.23 13.10 -1.34
C PHE A 424 27.47 11.60 -1.28
N LEU A 425 26.92 10.85 -2.23
CA LEU A 425 27.09 9.39 -2.29
C LEU A 425 28.57 9.01 -2.50
N GLY A 426 29.30 9.74 -3.34
CA GLY A 426 30.73 9.53 -3.53
C GLY A 426 31.55 9.76 -2.26
N LEU A 427 31.20 10.75 -1.45
CA LEU A 427 31.86 11.00 -0.16
C LEU A 427 31.60 9.88 0.84
N ILE A 428 30.39 9.35 0.92
CA ILE A 428 30.02 8.21 1.79
C ILE A 428 30.74 6.94 1.31
N GLU A 429 30.87 6.73 0.01
CA GLU A 429 31.60 5.60 -0.56
C GLU A 429 33.11 5.70 -0.22
N GLU A 430 33.70 6.88 -0.35
CA GLU A 430 35.09 7.12 0.02
C GLU A 430 35.28 6.93 1.55
N GLN A 431 34.36 7.41 2.37
CA GLN A 431 34.37 7.14 3.81
C GLN A 431 34.44 5.63 4.12
N ALA A 432 33.55 4.84 3.51
CA ALA A 432 33.50 3.40 3.76
C ALA A 432 34.81 2.69 3.39
N ARG A 433 35.50 3.18 2.34
CA ARG A 433 36.82 2.71 1.95
C ARG A 433 37.89 3.10 2.98
N LEU A 434 37.92 4.37 3.38
CA LEU A 434 38.90 4.91 4.33
C LEU A 434 38.74 4.32 5.73
N GLU A 435 37.53 4.07 6.19
CA GLU A 435 37.27 3.40 7.46
C GLU A 435 37.86 1.99 7.54
N ARG A 436 37.79 1.24 6.44
CA ARG A 436 38.43 -0.09 6.35
C ARG A 436 39.95 0.03 6.49
N MET A 437 40.56 1.04 5.86
CA MET A 437 42.00 1.31 6.00
C MET A 437 42.34 1.78 7.42
N ALA A 438 41.56 2.69 7.98
CA ALA A 438 41.77 3.24 9.32
C ALA A 438 41.67 2.19 10.43
N ARG A 439 40.90 1.12 10.24
CA ARG A 439 40.87 -0.03 11.17
C ARG A 439 42.19 -0.77 11.26
N ILE A 440 42.99 -0.72 10.21
CA ILE A 440 44.30 -1.43 10.15
C ILE A 440 45.43 -0.52 10.62
N VAL A 441 45.49 0.72 10.17
CA VAL A 441 46.63 1.62 10.37
C VAL A 441 46.38 2.71 11.43
N GLY A 442 45.15 2.87 11.89
CA GLY A 442 44.70 3.99 12.72
C GLY A 442 44.29 5.22 11.95
N LYS A 443 43.34 5.99 12.48
CA LYS A 443 42.83 7.22 11.84
C LYS A 443 43.93 8.27 11.70
N ASP A 444 44.79 8.40 12.68
CA ASP A 444 45.87 9.40 12.75
C ASP A 444 47.00 9.14 11.74
N ALA A 445 47.13 7.92 11.25
CA ALA A 445 48.12 7.55 10.25
C ALA A 445 47.68 7.90 8.81
N LEU A 446 46.41 8.28 8.64
CA LEU A 446 45.92 8.66 7.31
C LEU A 446 46.42 10.08 6.90
N PRO A 447 46.66 10.33 5.62
CA PRO A 447 46.99 11.66 5.12
C PRO A 447 45.93 12.71 5.49
N PRO A 448 46.28 13.97 5.75
CA PRO A 448 45.33 15.02 6.19
C PRO A 448 44.10 15.16 5.29
N ARG A 449 44.26 15.02 3.98
CA ARG A 449 43.12 15.04 3.03
C ARG A 449 42.12 13.92 3.29
N GLN A 450 42.59 12.71 3.62
CA GLN A 450 41.73 11.58 3.92
C GLN A 450 41.06 11.71 5.28
N GLN A 451 41.76 12.26 6.28
CA GLN A 451 41.16 12.61 7.58
C GLN A 451 40.04 13.66 7.41
N HIS A 452 40.24 14.64 6.52
CA HIS A 452 39.23 15.64 6.20
C HIS A 452 37.96 15.01 5.56
N VAL A 453 38.15 14.04 4.64
CA VAL A 453 37.03 13.28 4.06
C VAL A 453 36.24 12.52 5.12
N LEU A 454 36.91 11.86 6.05
CA LEU A 454 36.27 11.17 7.17
C LEU A 454 35.45 12.14 8.05
N LEU A 455 36.02 13.30 8.38
CA LEU A 455 35.30 14.31 9.16
C LEU A 455 34.06 14.85 8.43
N CYS A 456 34.19 15.19 7.15
CA CYS A 456 33.06 15.66 6.34
C CYS A 456 31.93 14.60 6.26
N ALA A 457 32.31 13.34 6.06
CA ALA A 457 31.34 12.25 6.00
C ALA A 457 30.68 11.98 7.36
N GLU A 458 31.40 12.10 8.47
CA GLU A 458 30.85 12.02 9.82
C GLU A 458 29.83 13.14 10.08
N LEU A 459 30.16 14.37 9.69
CA LEU A 459 29.22 15.51 9.77
C LEU A 459 27.95 15.25 8.96
N ILE A 460 28.07 14.73 7.75
CA ILE A 460 26.91 14.39 6.92
C ILE A 460 26.06 13.31 7.58
N ASN A 461 26.68 12.25 8.09
CA ASN A 461 25.96 11.18 8.76
C ASN A 461 25.18 11.72 9.98
N GLU A 462 25.83 12.45 10.87
CA GLU A 462 25.21 12.87 12.13
C GLU A 462 24.25 14.05 11.98
N SER A 463 24.52 15.01 11.07
CA SER A 463 23.70 16.20 10.94
C SER A 463 22.62 16.12 9.86
N PHE A 464 22.81 15.30 8.82
CA PHE A 464 21.90 15.26 7.69
C PHE A 464 21.18 13.93 7.52
N LEU A 465 21.92 12.80 7.56
CA LEU A 465 21.31 11.48 7.34
C LEU A 465 20.57 10.93 8.55
N ARG A 466 21.03 11.28 9.74
CA ARG A 466 20.33 10.93 10.98
C ARG A 466 19.11 11.84 11.14
N GLN A 467 17.94 11.23 11.39
CA GLN A 467 16.70 11.96 11.57
C GLN A 467 15.82 11.23 12.59
N SER A 468 15.41 11.94 13.65
CA SER A 468 14.55 11.36 14.67
C SER A 468 13.09 11.41 14.25
N ALA A 469 12.44 10.25 14.24
CA ALA A 469 11.00 10.13 14.00
C ALA A 469 10.15 10.78 15.13
N PHE A 470 10.75 10.97 16.32
CA PHE A 470 10.07 11.42 17.54
C PHE A 470 10.36 12.88 17.90
N SER A 471 11.36 13.49 17.28
CA SER A 471 11.74 14.89 17.58
C SER A 471 10.96 15.86 16.70
N GLU A 472 10.34 16.86 17.34
CA GLU A 472 9.66 17.93 16.59
C GLU A 472 10.63 18.79 15.77
N ALA A 473 11.85 18.98 16.25
CA ALA A 473 12.89 19.73 15.55
C ALA A 473 13.41 19.00 14.29
N ASP A 474 13.22 17.70 14.21
CA ASP A 474 13.67 16.83 13.11
C ASP A 474 12.51 16.40 12.20
N ARG A 475 11.40 17.12 12.30
CA ARG A 475 10.24 16.96 11.42
C ARG A 475 10.65 17.16 9.97
N PHE A 476 9.72 16.85 9.10
CA PHE A 476 9.77 17.09 7.67
C PHE A 476 10.63 18.31 7.30
N CYS A 477 11.65 18.07 6.49
CA CYS A 477 12.54 19.11 5.93
C CYS A 477 12.40 19.15 4.42
#